data_1a0563c0ff41fdb1911304e252a4a69e
#
_entry.id   1a0563c0ff41fdb1911304e252a4a69e
#
_cell.length_a   1.000
_cell.length_b   1.000
_cell.length_c   1.000
_cell.angle_alpha   90.00
_cell.angle_beta   90.00
_cell.angle_gamma   90.00
#
_symmetry.space_group_name_H-M   'P 1'
#
loop_
_entity.id
_entity.type
_entity.pdbx_description
1 polymer ?
#
loop_
_entity_poly.entity_id
_entity_poly.type
_entity_poly.pdbx_seq_one_letter_code
_entity_poly.pdbx_strand_id
1 'polypeptide(L)'
;FGYTGLLIGLRRGKELTISGILRIFRGQGIEADLKLLDTSVIIDGRIADVCEAGFIEGTFITPQFILQELQYIADSPDPLKRGRGRRGLDVLHKLQKMSNVTVKIVDEDFPKIKEVDSKLVALARMLDAKVITNDFNLNKIAELQGVSVLNIHELANALKPVVLPGETIKLFVIKEGKEHNQGVAYLDDGTMVVIENGKRLIGKNVDVTVTSVLQTTAGRMIFSKTKEDYEREN
;
A
#
# COMPACT_ATOMS: atom_id res chain seq x y z
N PHE A 1 48.04 4.93 -28.30
CA PHE A 1 47.21 3.70 -28.07
C PHE A 1 46.77 3.53 -26.61
N GLY A 2 47.51 4.01 -25.58
CA GLY A 2 47.11 3.85 -24.17
C GLY A 2 45.95 4.75 -23.72
N TYR A 3 45.82 5.97 -24.25
CA TYR A 3 44.79 6.93 -23.84
C TYR A 3 43.39 6.60 -24.36
N THR A 4 43.29 6.01 -25.56
CA THR A 4 42.04 5.57 -26.15
C THR A 4 41.51 4.30 -25.44
N GLY A 5 42.38 3.41 -24.96
CA GLY A 5 42.01 2.24 -24.17
C GLY A 5 41.48 2.61 -22.79
N LEU A 6 42.03 3.64 -22.13
CA LEU A 6 41.57 4.13 -20.84
C LEU A 6 40.17 4.78 -20.92
N LEU A 7 39.90 5.56 -21.96
CA LEU A 7 38.60 6.21 -22.19
C LEU A 7 37.51 5.21 -22.53
N ILE A 8 37.82 4.15 -23.28
CA ILE A 8 36.89 3.05 -23.58
C ILE A 8 36.62 2.20 -22.35
N GLY A 9 37.66 1.96 -21.53
CA GLY A 9 37.53 1.24 -20.24
C GLY A 9 36.67 1.96 -19.23
N LEU A 10 36.79 3.28 -19.10
CA LEU A 10 35.95 4.09 -18.19
C LEU A 10 34.51 4.26 -18.68
N ARG A 11 34.27 4.25 -19.98
CA ARG A 11 32.92 4.27 -20.56
C ARG A 11 32.22 2.92 -20.42
N ARG A 12 32.92 1.82 -20.64
CA ARG A 12 32.43 0.45 -20.44
C ARG A 12 32.27 0.06 -18.97
N GLY A 13 33.04 0.65 -18.06
CA GLY A 13 32.93 0.38 -16.63
C GLY A 13 31.57 0.75 -16.04
N LYS A 14 30.94 1.83 -16.54
CA LYS A 14 29.57 2.21 -16.14
C LYS A 14 28.48 1.31 -16.78
N GLU A 15 28.69 0.87 -18.03
CA GLU A 15 27.77 -0.06 -18.70
C GLU A 15 27.89 -1.48 -18.14
N LEU A 16 29.08 -1.88 -17.66
CA LEU A 16 29.28 -3.18 -17.03
C LEU A 16 28.58 -3.30 -15.66
N THR A 17 28.39 -2.22 -14.94
CA THR A 17 27.66 -2.21 -13.66
C THR A 17 26.15 -2.43 -13.90
N ILE A 18 25.56 -1.74 -14.88
CA ILE A 18 24.16 -1.91 -15.27
C ILE A 18 23.90 -3.29 -15.86
N SER A 19 24.77 -3.75 -16.76
CA SER A 19 24.68 -5.12 -17.34
C SER A 19 24.99 -6.21 -16.31
N GLY A 20 25.79 -5.93 -15.29
CA GLY A 20 26.07 -6.85 -14.18
C GLY A 20 24.84 -7.09 -13.31
N ILE A 21 24.11 -6.01 -12.98
CA ILE A 21 22.85 -6.11 -12.21
C ILE A 21 21.77 -6.81 -13.01
N LEU A 22 21.55 -6.40 -14.27
CA LEU A 22 20.62 -7.09 -15.18
C LEU A 22 21.01 -8.56 -15.39
N ARG A 23 22.30 -8.91 -15.38
CA ARG A 23 22.78 -10.29 -15.52
C ARG A 23 22.55 -11.12 -14.25
N ILE A 24 22.66 -10.51 -13.05
CA ILE A 24 22.33 -11.15 -11.77
C ILE A 24 20.83 -11.48 -11.71
N PHE A 25 19.98 -10.62 -12.25
CA PHE A 25 18.52 -10.81 -12.27
C PHE A 25 18.04 -11.65 -13.46
N ARG A 26 18.64 -11.55 -14.67
CA ARG A 26 18.30 -12.36 -15.85
C ARG A 26 18.94 -13.76 -15.87
N GLY A 27 19.97 -13.98 -15.07
CA GLY A 27 20.70 -15.25 -15.07
C GLY A 27 19.99 -16.43 -14.42
N GLN A 28 18.81 -16.25 -13.84
CA GLN A 28 18.02 -17.31 -13.19
C GLN A 28 16.79 -17.78 -13.98
N GLY A 29 16.66 -17.44 -15.27
CA GLY A 29 15.69 -18.12 -16.16
C GLY A 29 14.19 -17.94 -15.82
N ILE A 30 13.85 -17.15 -14.80
CA ILE A 30 12.52 -16.70 -14.45
C ILE A 30 12.55 -15.19 -14.63
N GLU A 31 11.59 -14.61 -15.36
CA GLU A 31 11.35 -13.17 -15.31
C GLU A 31 11.22 -12.81 -13.84
N ALA A 32 12.29 -12.26 -13.26
CA ALA A 32 12.31 -11.94 -11.85
C ALA A 32 11.27 -10.83 -11.62
N ASP A 33 10.16 -11.17 -11.02
CA ASP A 33 9.10 -10.22 -10.65
C ASP A 33 9.65 -9.29 -9.54
N LEU A 34 10.42 -8.29 -10.00
CA LEU A 34 11.14 -7.35 -9.17
C LEU A 34 10.18 -6.29 -8.64
N LYS A 35 10.29 -5.99 -7.37
CA LYS A 35 9.45 -5.00 -6.69
C LYS A 35 10.31 -4.02 -5.90
N LEU A 36 10.22 -2.73 -6.19
CA LEU A 36 10.87 -1.68 -5.43
C LEU A 36 9.99 -1.27 -4.25
N LEU A 37 10.58 -1.21 -3.06
CA LEU A 37 9.90 -0.75 -1.85
C LEU A 37 10.05 0.76 -1.69
N ASP A 38 8.93 1.44 -1.55
CA ASP A 38 8.88 2.84 -1.16
C ASP A 38 8.91 3.00 0.37
N THR A 39 9.43 4.13 0.84
CA THR A 39 9.51 4.49 2.26
C THR A 39 8.15 4.44 2.95
N SER A 40 7.08 4.90 2.28
CA SER A 40 5.71 4.94 2.83
C SER A 40 5.20 3.56 3.19
N VAL A 41 5.40 2.56 2.33
CA VAL A 41 4.93 1.19 2.55
C VAL A 41 5.75 0.47 3.61
N ILE A 42 7.05 0.77 3.69
CA ILE A 42 7.94 0.21 4.72
C ILE A 42 7.54 0.72 6.11
N ILE A 43 7.30 2.03 6.24
CA ILE A 43 6.87 2.66 7.52
C ILE A 43 5.48 2.17 7.95
N ASP A 44 4.54 1.99 7.01
CA ASP A 44 3.22 1.43 7.27
C ASP A 44 3.32 0.03 7.88
N GLY A 45 4.16 -0.82 7.32
CA GLY A 45 4.54 -2.13 7.83
C GLY A 45 3.61 -3.28 7.43
N ARG A 46 2.40 -3.02 6.92
CA ARG A 46 1.46 -4.08 6.47
C ARG A 46 2.00 -4.94 5.34
N ILE A 47 2.98 -4.44 4.60
CA ILE A 47 3.66 -5.24 3.58
C ILE A 47 4.22 -6.55 4.14
N ALA A 48 4.73 -6.54 5.36
CA ALA A 48 5.24 -7.75 5.99
C ALA A 48 4.13 -8.78 6.21
N ASP A 49 2.95 -8.35 6.64
CA ASP A 49 1.81 -9.23 6.89
C ASP A 49 1.23 -9.78 5.56
N VAL A 50 1.20 -8.95 4.51
CA VAL A 50 0.79 -9.34 3.15
C VAL A 50 1.73 -10.40 2.56
N CYS A 51 3.05 -10.27 2.80
CA CYS A 51 4.05 -11.27 2.41
C CYS A 51 3.91 -12.55 3.23
N GLU A 52 3.72 -12.44 4.55
CA GLU A 52 3.53 -13.59 5.44
C GLU A 52 2.28 -14.40 5.06
N ALA A 53 1.21 -13.72 4.62
CA ALA A 53 0.01 -14.34 4.08
C ALA A 53 0.18 -14.94 2.67
N GLY A 54 1.32 -14.75 2.00
CA GLY A 54 1.63 -15.32 0.69
C GLY A 54 1.02 -14.57 -0.51
N PHE A 55 0.44 -13.36 -0.31
CA PHE A 55 -0.12 -12.57 -1.42
C PHE A 55 0.93 -11.87 -2.27
N ILE A 56 2.07 -11.52 -1.69
CA ILE A 56 3.20 -10.90 -2.39
C ILE A 56 4.46 -11.66 -2.01
N GLU A 57 5.18 -12.13 -3.03
CA GLU A 57 6.41 -12.90 -2.90
C GLU A 57 7.47 -12.43 -3.91
N GLY A 58 8.65 -13.05 -3.90
CA GLY A 58 9.72 -12.81 -4.86
C GLY A 58 10.79 -11.84 -4.39
N THR A 59 11.37 -11.05 -5.31
CA THR A 59 12.53 -10.20 -5.01
C THR A 59 12.12 -8.75 -4.79
N PHE A 60 12.39 -8.26 -3.59
CA PHE A 60 12.22 -6.86 -3.20
C PHE A 60 13.54 -6.11 -3.30
N ILE A 61 13.50 -4.96 -3.93
CA ILE A 61 14.65 -4.08 -4.08
C ILE A 61 14.45 -2.86 -3.20
N THR A 62 15.41 -2.60 -2.34
CA THR A 62 15.46 -1.41 -1.51
C THR A 62 16.71 -0.62 -1.90
N PRO A 63 16.55 0.48 -2.66
CA PRO A 63 17.68 1.33 -3.03
C PRO A 63 18.31 1.99 -1.80
N GLN A 64 19.62 2.28 -1.86
CA GLN A 64 20.34 2.93 -0.76
C GLN A 64 19.74 4.28 -0.37
N PHE A 65 19.21 5.05 -1.33
CA PHE A 65 18.56 6.34 -1.05
C PHE A 65 17.27 6.19 -0.23
N ILE A 66 16.53 5.08 -0.35
CA ILE A 66 15.37 4.76 0.51
C ILE A 66 15.83 4.42 1.93
N LEU A 67 16.93 3.66 2.08
CA LEU A 67 17.49 3.38 3.41
C LEU A 67 17.97 4.65 4.09
N GLN A 68 18.61 5.56 3.35
CA GLN A 68 19.05 6.85 3.88
C GLN A 68 17.87 7.70 4.33
N GLU A 69 16.77 7.71 3.58
CA GLU A 69 15.54 8.40 3.97
C GLU A 69 14.95 7.82 5.26
N LEU A 70 14.85 6.49 5.37
CA LEU A 70 14.40 5.82 6.59
C LEU A 70 15.30 6.14 7.79
N GLN A 71 16.62 6.14 7.61
CA GLN A 71 17.57 6.51 8.67
C GLN A 71 17.38 7.97 9.09
N TYR A 72 17.24 8.88 8.12
CA TYR A 72 16.97 10.29 8.42
C TYR A 72 15.70 10.47 9.25
N ILE A 73 14.63 9.71 8.93
CA ILE A 73 13.39 9.73 9.71
C ILE A 73 13.60 9.11 11.10
N ALA A 74 14.38 8.02 11.21
CA ALA A 74 14.68 7.34 12.46
C ALA A 74 15.59 8.16 13.41
N ASP A 75 16.36 9.10 12.88
CA ASP A 75 17.24 10.01 13.63
C ASP A 75 16.56 11.37 13.90
N SER A 76 15.30 11.54 13.49
CA SER A 76 14.56 12.78 13.70
C SER A 76 14.46 13.16 15.18
N PRO A 77 14.61 14.45 15.55
CA PRO A 77 14.37 14.92 16.90
C PRO A 77 12.90 14.76 17.34
N ASP A 78 11.96 14.76 16.39
CA ASP A 78 10.55 14.51 16.65
C ASP A 78 10.31 13.02 17.02
N PRO A 79 9.78 12.76 18.24
CA PRO A 79 9.55 11.39 18.71
C PRO A 79 8.63 10.57 17.81
N LEU A 80 7.62 11.18 17.19
CA LEU A 80 6.67 10.49 16.32
C LEU A 80 7.33 10.09 15.00
N LYS A 81 8.08 11.00 14.38
CA LYS A 81 8.86 10.70 13.17
C LYS A 81 9.91 9.63 13.45
N ARG A 82 10.66 9.79 14.54
CA ARG A 82 11.68 8.81 14.96
C ARG A 82 11.08 7.42 15.16
N GLY A 83 9.93 7.31 15.82
CA GLY A 83 9.22 6.05 16.00
C GLY A 83 8.82 5.40 14.68
N ARG A 84 8.33 6.18 13.71
CA ARG A 84 8.00 5.70 12.36
C ARG A 84 9.23 5.18 11.61
N GLY A 85 10.34 5.92 11.63
CA GLY A 85 11.57 5.50 10.96
C GLY A 85 12.12 4.19 11.54
N ARG A 86 12.17 4.06 12.87
CA ARG A 86 12.61 2.83 13.54
C ARG A 86 11.71 1.65 13.19
N ARG A 87 10.39 1.84 13.22
CA ARG A 87 9.44 0.80 12.79
C ARG A 87 9.72 0.35 11.35
N GLY A 88 10.00 1.29 10.44
CA GLY A 88 10.34 0.95 9.06
C GLY A 88 11.59 0.06 8.96
N LEU A 89 12.65 0.38 9.70
CA LEU A 89 13.86 -0.46 9.76
C LEU A 89 13.57 -1.87 10.33
N ASP A 90 12.72 -1.97 11.34
CA ASP A 90 12.30 -3.25 11.92
C ASP A 90 11.49 -4.08 10.90
N VAL A 91 10.62 -3.43 10.11
CA VAL A 91 9.87 -4.08 9.02
C VAL A 91 10.79 -4.62 7.93
N LEU A 92 11.79 -3.85 7.49
CA LEU A 92 12.79 -4.34 6.54
C LEU A 92 13.54 -5.56 7.08
N HIS A 93 13.92 -5.51 8.35
CA HIS A 93 14.59 -6.65 9.01
C HIS A 93 13.67 -7.88 9.11
N LYS A 94 12.35 -7.68 9.37
CA LYS A 94 11.35 -8.76 9.33
C LYS A 94 11.28 -9.38 7.93
N LEU A 95 11.17 -8.55 6.88
CA LEU A 95 11.14 -9.02 5.49
C LEU A 95 12.38 -9.81 5.08
N GLN A 96 13.58 -9.37 5.50
CA GLN A 96 14.84 -10.08 5.21
C GLN A 96 14.92 -11.48 5.82
N LYS A 97 14.16 -11.75 6.89
CA LYS A 97 14.13 -13.06 7.56
C LYS A 97 13.08 -14.02 7.00
N MET A 98 12.18 -13.53 6.13
CA MET A 98 11.15 -14.37 5.52
C MET A 98 11.75 -15.28 4.45
N SER A 99 11.25 -16.50 4.33
CA SER A 99 11.72 -17.48 3.35
C SER A 99 11.12 -17.30 1.94
N ASN A 100 9.93 -16.67 1.86
CA ASN A 100 9.19 -16.47 0.61
C ASN A 100 9.54 -15.16 -0.10
N VAL A 101 10.33 -14.29 0.51
CA VAL A 101 10.80 -13.03 -0.08
C VAL A 101 12.31 -12.91 0.02
N THR A 102 12.91 -12.26 -0.97
CA THR A 102 14.34 -11.93 -0.98
C THR A 102 14.48 -10.42 -1.04
N VAL A 103 15.04 -9.81 0.02
CA VAL A 103 15.29 -8.36 0.03
C VAL A 103 16.72 -8.09 -0.41
N LYS A 104 16.89 -7.31 -1.47
CA LYS A 104 18.19 -6.89 -2.00
C LYS A 104 18.34 -5.38 -1.85
N ILE A 105 19.47 -4.98 -1.30
CA ILE A 105 19.87 -3.56 -1.24
C ILE A 105 20.72 -3.28 -2.47
N VAL A 106 20.43 -2.17 -3.16
CA VAL A 106 21.15 -1.75 -4.37
C VAL A 106 21.66 -0.31 -4.23
N ASP A 107 22.87 -0.07 -4.75
CA ASP A 107 23.56 1.22 -4.63
C ASP A 107 23.29 2.14 -5.82
N GLU A 108 22.42 1.72 -6.77
CA GLU A 108 22.04 2.55 -7.92
C GLU A 108 21.41 3.85 -7.44
N ASP A 109 21.98 4.96 -7.92
CA ASP A 109 21.48 6.31 -7.67
C ASP A 109 21.45 7.12 -8.98
N PHE A 110 20.64 8.17 -8.97
CA PHE A 110 20.45 9.10 -10.08
C PHE A 110 20.85 10.51 -9.65
N PRO A 111 22.14 10.88 -9.69
CA PRO A 111 22.63 12.16 -9.14
C PRO A 111 21.99 13.40 -9.77
N LYS A 112 21.45 13.28 -10.98
CA LYS A 112 20.76 14.37 -11.69
C LYS A 112 19.30 14.55 -11.23
N ILE A 113 18.74 13.57 -10.55
CA ILE A 113 17.37 13.58 -10.01
C ILE A 113 17.48 13.87 -8.52
N LYS A 114 16.80 14.93 -8.05
CA LYS A 114 16.88 15.33 -6.64
C LYS A 114 15.86 14.60 -5.78
N GLU A 115 14.66 14.38 -6.31
CA GLU A 115 13.52 13.83 -5.58
C GLU A 115 13.61 12.31 -5.51
N VAL A 116 13.41 11.76 -4.30
CA VAL A 116 13.47 10.31 -4.02
C VAL A 116 12.45 9.55 -4.85
N ASP A 117 11.21 10.05 -4.93
CA ASP A 117 10.12 9.46 -5.71
C ASP A 117 10.50 9.31 -7.20
N SER A 118 11.05 10.38 -7.77
CA SER A 118 11.49 10.38 -9.17
C SER A 118 12.66 9.42 -9.42
N LYS A 119 13.58 9.27 -8.44
CA LYS A 119 14.65 8.26 -8.50
C LYS A 119 14.07 6.85 -8.47
N LEU A 120 13.07 6.61 -7.60
CA LEU A 120 12.43 5.30 -7.45
C LEU A 120 11.74 4.88 -8.75
N VAL A 121 11.00 5.78 -9.40
CA VAL A 121 10.35 5.52 -10.69
C VAL A 121 11.38 5.29 -11.80
N ALA A 122 12.45 6.08 -11.84
CA ALA A 122 13.53 5.90 -12.82
C ALA A 122 14.20 4.51 -12.67
N LEU A 123 14.45 4.08 -11.43
CA LEU A 123 15.03 2.77 -11.14
C LEU A 123 14.05 1.65 -11.51
N ALA A 124 12.76 1.80 -11.22
CA ALA A 124 11.73 0.83 -11.58
C ALA A 124 11.67 0.61 -13.10
N ARG A 125 11.69 1.68 -13.89
CA ARG A 125 11.74 1.60 -15.35
C ARG A 125 13.01 0.92 -15.86
N MET A 126 14.15 1.22 -15.26
CA MET A 126 15.44 0.65 -15.66
C MET A 126 15.48 -0.87 -15.41
N LEU A 127 14.86 -1.32 -14.31
CA LEU A 127 14.85 -2.73 -13.90
C LEU A 127 13.64 -3.51 -14.41
N ASP A 128 12.70 -2.86 -15.10
CA ASP A 128 11.39 -3.41 -15.47
C ASP A 128 10.67 -4.00 -14.23
N ALA A 129 10.67 -3.23 -13.15
CA ALA A 129 10.17 -3.62 -11.85
C ALA A 129 8.88 -2.87 -11.49
N LYS A 130 8.07 -3.49 -10.61
CA LYS A 130 6.91 -2.82 -10.01
C LYS A 130 7.35 -1.96 -8.82
N VAL A 131 6.60 -0.90 -8.51
CA VAL A 131 6.78 -0.11 -7.29
C VAL A 131 5.71 -0.51 -6.28
N ILE A 132 6.10 -0.75 -5.02
CA ILE A 132 5.15 -0.94 -3.93
C ILE A 132 5.14 0.36 -3.11
N THR A 133 4.01 1.06 -3.10
CA THR A 133 3.84 2.32 -2.38
C THR A 133 2.44 2.48 -1.81
N ASN A 134 2.31 3.33 -0.79
CA ASN A 134 1.04 3.81 -0.26
C ASN A 134 0.81 5.30 -0.61
N ASP A 135 1.80 5.96 -1.24
CA ASP A 135 1.68 7.35 -1.64
C ASP A 135 0.87 7.49 -2.94
N PHE A 136 -0.21 8.27 -2.87
CA PHE A 136 -1.10 8.50 -4.00
C PHE A 136 -0.42 9.27 -5.15
N ASN A 137 0.45 10.23 -4.82
CA ASN A 137 1.12 11.05 -5.83
C ASN A 137 2.17 10.22 -6.57
N LEU A 138 2.97 9.44 -5.83
CA LEU A 138 3.93 8.53 -6.42
C LEU A 138 3.24 7.49 -7.30
N ASN A 139 2.09 6.94 -6.87
CA ASN A 139 1.26 6.01 -7.66
C ASN A 139 0.92 6.63 -9.03
N LYS A 140 0.36 7.85 -9.02
CA LYS A 140 -0.01 8.57 -10.26
C LYS A 140 1.17 8.87 -11.18
N ILE A 141 2.29 9.31 -10.62
CA ILE A 141 3.51 9.62 -11.39
C ILE A 141 4.08 8.35 -12.01
N ALA A 142 4.12 7.25 -11.27
CA ALA A 142 4.60 5.95 -11.74
C ALA A 142 3.75 5.41 -12.90
N GLU A 143 2.42 5.41 -12.74
CA GLU A 143 1.47 5.00 -13.78
C GLU A 143 1.63 5.81 -15.08
N LEU A 144 1.72 7.16 -14.97
CA LEU A 144 1.94 8.04 -16.13
C LEU A 144 3.27 7.76 -16.84
N GLN A 145 4.26 7.22 -16.14
CA GLN A 145 5.55 6.84 -16.70
C GLN A 145 5.61 5.37 -17.15
N GLY A 146 4.47 4.65 -17.13
CA GLY A 146 4.37 3.25 -17.55
C GLY A 146 4.95 2.26 -16.55
N VAL A 147 5.11 2.64 -15.29
CA VAL A 147 5.55 1.75 -14.20
C VAL A 147 4.34 1.18 -13.48
N SER A 148 4.28 -0.14 -13.35
CA SER A 148 3.23 -0.82 -12.59
C SER A 148 3.39 -0.56 -11.09
N VAL A 149 2.29 -0.29 -10.40
CA VAL A 149 2.28 -0.02 -8.95
C VAL A 149 1.44 -1.07 -8.22
N LEU A 150 1.91 -1.46 -7.05
CA LEU A 150 1.18 -2.26 -6.07
C LEU A 150 0.90 -1.38 -4.84
N ASN A 151 -0.34 -0.96 -4.67
CA ASN A 151 -0.75 -0.11 -3.57
C ASN A 151 -1.44 -0.93 -2.47
N ILE A 152 -0.83 -0.98 -1.27
CA ILE A 152 -1.35 -1.77 -0.14
C ILE A 152 -2.66 -1.18 0.40
N HIS A 153 -2.86 0.14 0.31
CA HIS A 153 -4.13 0.76 0.69
C HIS A 153 -5.26 0.38 -0.27
N GLU A 154 -4.98 0.33 -1.56
CA GLU A 154 -5.95 -0.12 -2.58
C GLU A 154 -6.30 -1.59 -2.40
N LEU A 155 -5.29 -2.45 -2.15
CA LEU A 155 -5.51 -3.85 -1.81
C LEU A 155 -6.42 -3.99 -0.59
N ALA A 156 -6.12 -3.27 0.51
CA ALA A 156 -6.95 -3.29 1.71
C ALA A 156 -8.38 -2.84 1.44
N ASN A 157 -8.58 -1.83 0.58
CA ASN A 157 -9.91 -1.37 0.19
C ASN A 157 -10.66 -2.39 -0.69
N ALA A 158 -9.94 -3.07 -1.58
CA ALA A 158 -10.52 -4.12 -2.44
C ALA A 158 -10.97 -5.36 -1.64
N LEU A 159 -10.31 -5.65 -0.52
CA LEU A 159 -10.62 -6.78 0.35
C LEU A 159 -11.71 -6.49 1.40
N LYS A 160 -12.18 -5.23 1.49
CA LYS A 160 -13.29 -4.92 2.41
C LYS A 160 -14.53 -5.72 2.04
N PRO A 161 -15.21 -6.33 3.03
CA PRO A 161 -16.45 -7.06 2.79
C PRO A 161 -17.45 -6.21 2.02
N VAL A 162 -18.01 -6.78 0.96
CA VAL A 162 -19.09 -6.15 0.21
C VAL A 162 -20.39 -6.58 0.85
N VAL A 163 -20.99 -5.69 1.61
CA VAL A 163 -22.35 -5.90 2.13
C VAL A 163 -23.32 -5.64 0.99
N LEU A 164 -24.19 -6.61 0.72
CA LEU A 164 -25.14 -6.56 -0.38
C LEU A 164 -26.55 -6.18 0.11
N PRO A 165 -27.37 -5.51 -0.72
CA PRO A 165 -28.79 -5.34 -0.44
C PRO A 165 -29.46 -6.69 -0.16
N GLY A 166 -30.29 -6.75 0.89
CA GLY A 166 -30.94 -7.97 1.39
C GLY A 166 -30.16 -8.71 2.48
N GLU A 167 -28.87 -8.41 2.68
CA GLU A 167 -28.10 -8.99 3.79
C GLU A 167 -28.53 -8.43 5.15
N THR A 168 -28.59 -9.31 6.15
CA THR A 168 -28.84 -8.93 7.55
C THR A 168 -27.50 -8.86 8.29
N ILE A 169 -27.25 -7.73 8.93
CA ILE A 169 -26.03 -7.47 9.72
C ILE A 169 -26.40 -7.02 11.13
N LYS A 170 -25.58 -7.38 12.10
CA LYS A 170 -25.76 -6.97 13.50
C LYS A 170 -24.90 -5.76 13.79
N LEU A 171 -25.51 -4.68 14.31
CA LEU A 171 -24.85 -3.39 14.53
C LEU A 171 -25.20 -2.81 15.89
N PHE A 172 -24.27 -2.02 16.42
CA PHE A 172 -24.52 -1.17 17.59
C PHE A 172 -24.84 0.25 17.11
N VAL A 173 -26.03 0.77 17.45
CA VAL A 173 -26.47 2.11 17.06
C VAL A 173 -25.84 3.15 17.98
N ILE A 174 -25.03 4.06 17.44
CA ILE A 174 -24.18 4.96 18.22
C ILE A 174 -24.85 6.31 18.43
N LYS A 175 -25.48 6.87 17.39
CA LYS A 175 -26.02 8.24 17.43
C LYS A 175 -27.20 8.41 16.47
N GLU A 176 -27.88 9.57 16.59
CA GLU A 176 -28.93 10.00 15.64
C GLU A 176 -28.34 10.36 14.28
N GLY A 177 -29.05 10.01 13.22
CA GLY A 177 -28.72 10.35 11.84
C GLY A 177 -29.04 11.82 11.51
N LYS A 178 -28.73 12.21 10.28
CA LYS A 178 -28.95 13.59 9.80
C LYS A 178 -30.43 13.87 9.52
N GLU A 179 -31.16 12.88 9.08
CA GLU A 179 -32.60 12.98 8.81
C GLU A 179 -33.43 12.50 10.02
N HIS A 180 -34.71 12.87 10.01
CA HIS A 180 -35.62 12.57 11.10
C HIS A 180 -35.73 11.05 11.34
N ASN A 181 -35.68 10.64 12.61
CA ASN A 181 -35.76 9.25 13.08
C ASN A 181 -34.65 8.29 12.66
N GLN A 182 -33.61 8.72 11.96
CA GLN A 182 -32.49 7.86 11.60
C GLN A 182 -31.56 7.56 12.78
N GLY A 183 -31.02 6.34 12.80
CA GLY A 183 -29.88 5.96 13.63
C GLY A 183 -28.64 5.79 12.77
N VAL A 184 -27.47 5.95 13.37
CA VAL A 184 -26.17 5.74 12.72
C VAL A 184 -25.35 4.73 13.51
N ALA A 185 -24.81 3.77 12.78
CA ALA A 185 -23.83 2.79 13.25
C ALA A 185 -22.61 2.78 12.31
N TYR A 186 -21.57 2.05 12.69
CA TYR A 186 -20.41 1.83 11.85
C TYR A 186 -20.05 0.36 11.84
N LEU A 187 -19.60 -0.15 10.68
CA LEU A 187 -18.95 -1.45 10.58
C LEU A 187 -17.51 -1.35 11.13
N ASP A 188 -16.88 -2.49 11.35
CA ASP A 188 -15.50 -2.58 11.87
C ASP A 188 -14.47 -1.88 10.95
N ASP A 189 -14.78 -1.80 9.66
CA ASP A 189 -13.97 -1.11 8.66
C ASP A 189 -14.20 0.41 8.60
N GLY A 190 -15.06 0.96 9.49
CA GLY A 190 -15.43 2.36 9.53
C GLY A 190 -16.53 2.77 8.53
N THR A 191 -17.09 1.85 7.76
CA THR A 191 -18.21 2.14 6.86
C THR A 191 -19.43 2.58 7.65
N MET A 192 -20.00 3.74 7.30
CA MET A 192 -21.20 4.27 7.97
C MET A 192 -22.47 3.53 7.51
N VAL A 193 -23.28 3.13 8.48
CA VAL A 193 -24.58 2.53 8.24
C VAL A 193 -25.66 3.44 8.80
N VAL A 194 -26.59 3.86 7.94
CA VAL A 194 -27.75 4.65 8.28
C VAL A 194 -28.94 3.72 8.41
N ILE A 195 -29.58 3.74 9.57
CA ILE A 195 -30.69 2.86 9.93
C ILE A 195 -31.98 3.69 9.94
N GLU A 196 -32.91 3.39 9.06
CA GLU A 196 -34.22 4.00 9.05
C GLU A 196 -34.98 3.66 10.34
N ASN A 197 -35.66 4.65 10.93
CA ASN A 197 -36.31 4.55 12.24
C ASN A 197 -35.39 4.11 13.40
N GLY A 198 -34.07 4.22 13.22
CA GLY A 198 -33.07 3.76 14.16
C GLY A 198 -32.86 4.63 15.39
N LYS A 199 -33.44 5.86 15.46
CA LYS A 199 -33.29 6.76 16.59
C LYS A 199 -33.67 6.12 17.93
N ARG A 200 -34.75 5.34 17.97
CA ARG A 200 -35.25 4.61 19.16
C ARG A 200 -34.33 3.46 19.60
N LEU A 201 -33.33 3.12 18.78
CA LEU A 201 -32.43 1.99 18.96
C LEU A 201 -31.03 2.43 19.39
N ILE A 202 -30.80 3.72 19.59
CA ILE A 202 -29.51 4.25 20.05
C ILE A 202 -29.09 3.56 21.36
N GLY A 203 -27.84 3.13 21.44
CA GLY A 203 -27.27 2.42 22.57
C GLY A 203 -27.62 0.91 22.61
N LYS A 204 -28.22 0.36 21.55
CA LYS A 204 -28.60 -1.06 21.45
C LYS A 204 -27.91 -1.76 20.27
N ASN A 205 -27.68 -3.06 20.42
CA ASN A 205 -27.37 -3.95 19.30
C ASN A 205 -28.66 -4.34 18.60
N VAL A 206 -28.68 -4.20 17.27
CA VAL A 206 -29.85 -4.49 16.44
C VAL A 206 -29.44 -5.26 15.20
N ASP A 207 -30.31 -6.12 14.72
CA ASP A 207 -30.20 -6.79 13.43
C ASP A 207 -30.91 -5.92 12.40
N VAL A 208 -30.15 -5.48 11.37
CA VAL A 208 -30.67 -4.63 10.30
C VAL A 208 -30.44 -5.30 8.95
N THR A 209 -31.41 -5.13 8.05
CA THR A 209 -31.31 -5.60 6.67
C THR A 209 -30.90 -4.44 5.76
N VAL A 210 -29.88 -4.64 4.96
CA VAL A 210 -29.37 -3.65 4.01
C VAL A 210 -30.38 -3.43 2.91
N THR A 211 -30.76 -2.17 2.67
CA THR A 211 -31.65 -1.78 1.58
C THR A 211 -30.90 -1.28 0.37
N SER A 212 -29.84 -0.50 0.56
CA SER A 212 -29.00 -0.01 -0.52
C SER A 212 -27.59 0.35 -0.04
N VAL A 213 -26.65 0.36 -0.99
CA VAL A 213 -25.25 0.76 -0.75
C VAL A 213 -24.91 1.90 -1.70
N LEU A 214 -24.47 3.03 -1.15
CA LEU A 214 -24.09 4.21 -1.91
C LEU A 214 -22.58 4.45 -1.80
N GLN A 215 -21.92 4.56 -2.95
CA GLN A 215 -20.52 4.98 -3.01
C GLN A 215 -20.45 6.50 -3.18
N THR A 216 -19.77 7.17 -2.26
CA THR A 216 -19.56 8.62 -2.28
C THR A 216 -18.06 8.94 -2.36
N THR A 217 -17.72 10.18 -2.65
CA THR A 217 -16.32 10.67 -2.60
C THR A 217 -15.71 10.59 -1.20
N ALA A 218 -16.55 10.63 -0.15
CA ALA A 218 -16.13 10.51 1.25
C ALA A 218 -16.05 9.06 1.75
N GLY A 219 -16.43 8.07 0.92
CA GLY A 219 -16.45 6.66 1.29
C GLY A 219 -17.76 5.96 0.96
N ARG A 220 -17.89 4.74 1.45
CA ARG A 220 -19.10 3.92 1.29
C ARG A 220 -20.10 4.23 2.40
N MET A 221 -21.39 4.32 2.06
CA MET A 221 -22.50 4.49 2.97
C MET A 221 -23.55 3.42 2.72
N ILE A 222 -24.01 2.77 3.76
CA ILE A 222 -25.01 1.71 3.70
C ILE A 222 -26.32 2.25 4.29
N PHE A 223 -27.42 2.04 3.60
CA PHE A 223 -28.75 2.28 4.12
C PHE A 223 -29.39 0.95 4.52
N SER A 224 -30.11 0.94 5.62
CA SER A 224 -30.70 -0.27 6.17
C SER A 224 -31.99 0.04 6.92
N LYS A 225 -32.82 -1.00 7.12
CA LYS A 225 -33.97 -1.02 8.01
C LYS A 225 -33.78 -2.07 9.08
N THR A 226 -34.50 -1.97 10.19
CA THR A 226 -34.53 -3.09 11.12
C THR A 226 -35.03 -4.33 10.39
N LYS A 227 -34.60 -5.52 10.79
CA LYS A 227 -35.06 -6.78 10.18
C LYS A 227 -36.58 -6.88 10.21
N GLU A 228 -37.22 -6.50 11.32
CA GLU A 228 -38.68 -6.49 11.50
C GLU A 228 -39.40 -5.52 10.52
N ASP A 229 -38.85 -4.31 10.33
CA ASP A 229 -39.46 -3.34 9.42
C ASP A 229 -39.27 -3.76 7.93
N TYR A 230 -38.14 -4.39 7.60
CA TYR A 230 -37.88 -4.92 6.26
C TYR A 230 -38.81 -6.10 5.90
N GLU A 231 -39.05 -7.04 6.84
CA GLU A 231 -39.93 -8.17 6.63
C GLU A 231 -41.43 -7.80 6.55
N ARG A 232 -41.81 -6.63 7.08
CA ARG A 232 -43.22 -6.13 6.97
C ARG A 232 -43.52 -5.46 5.65
N GLU A 233 -42.49 -5.00 4.92
CA GLU A 233 -42.67 -4.28 3.65
C GLU A 233 -42.51 -5.17 2.41
N ASN A 234 -41.98 -6.38 2.56
CA ASN A 234 -41.80 -7.39 1.53
C ASN A 234 -42.67 -8.62 1.78
#